data_a81ae3fec051f0c034a31eb455a63ec7
#
_entry.id   a81ae3fec051f0c034a31eb455a63ec7
#
_cell.length_a   1.000
_cell.length_b   1.000
_cell.length_c   1.000
_cell.angle_alpha   90.00
_cell.angle_beta   90.00
_cell.angle_gamma   90.00
#
_symmetry.space_group_name_H-M   'P 1'
#
loop_
_entity.id
_entity.type
_entity.pdbx_description
1 polymer ?
#
loop_
_entity_poly.entity_id
_entity_poly.type
_entity_poly.pdbx_seq_one_letter_code
_entity_poly.pdbx_strand_id
1 'polypeptide(L)'
;MNIGEVSRMVNMPVSTIRYYDNEGLFTSLKKDSAGNRVFLKEDLEQLKIIECLKKSGMQIKEIKQFMTWVAEGSQTIPQRKEMFLHRKEFVKNKMKELEKTLSILEYKCWYYEEAQKLQDEKKVHNIPVSEMPLSVQEGYHAIHG
;
A
#
# COMPACT_ATOMS: atom_id res chain seq x y z
N MET A 1 -0.34 -12.22 24.97
CA MET A 1 -1.66 -11.88 24.42
C MET A 1 -2.16 -13.01 23.53
N ASN A 2 -3.46 -13.25 23.53
CA ASN A 2 -4.06 -14.22 22.61
C ASN A 2 -4.34 -13.58 21.23
N ILE A 3 -4.65 -14.42 20.25
CA ILE A 3 -4.87 -13.95 18.87
C ILE A 3 -6.05 -12.99 18.74
N GLY A 4 -7.09 -13.15 19.55
CA GLY A 4 -8.26 -12.24 19.54
C GLY A 4 -7.92 -10.84 20.02
N GLU A 5 -7.11 -10.75 21.08
CA GLU A 5 -6.62 -9.46 21.60
C GLU A 5 -5.76 -8.77 20.56
N VAL A 6 -4.83 -9.49 19.93
CA VAL A 6 -3.96 -8.96 18.88
C VAL A 6 -4.78 -8.47 17.68
N SER A 7 -5.76 -9.25 17.25
CA SER A 7 -6.66 -8.89 16.16
C SER A 7 -7.32 -7.53 16.39
N ARG A 8 -7.80 -7.29 17.61
CA ARG A 8 -8.39 -6.00 17.97
C ARG A 8 -7.36 -4.86 18.01
N MET A 9 -6.18 -5.13 18.56
CA MET A 9 -5.12 -4.12 18.68
C MET A 9 -4.59 -3.64 17.34
N VAL A 10 -4.44 -4.53 16.36
CA VAL A 10 -3.86 -4.21 15.05
C VAL A 10 -4.94 -4.04 13.98
N ASN A 11 -6.21 -4.16 14.35
CA ASN A 11 -7.34 -4.06 13.43
C ASN A 11 -7.20 -4.99 12.22
N MET A 12 -6.94 -6.26 12.48
CA MET A 12 -6.72 -7.27 11.47
C MET A 12 -7.54 -8.53 11.80
N PRO A 13 -8.21 -9.16 10.82
CA PRO A 13 -8.95 -10.39 11.08
C PRO A 13 -8.05 -11.50 11.66
N VAL A 14 -8.61 -12.26 12.60
CA VAL A 14 -7.93 -13.43 13.18
C VAL A 14 -7.47 -14.41 12.09
N SER A 15 -8.31 -14.62 11.07
CA SER A 15 -7.97 -15.49 9.94
C SER A 15 -6.72 -15.05 9.18
N THR A 16 -6.51 -13.75 9.03
CA THR A 16 -5.31 -13.19 8.39
C THR A 16 -4.06 -13.46 9.23
N ILE A 17 -4.15 -13.26 10.54
CA ILE A 17 -3.02 -13.51 11.46
C ILE A 17 -2.65 -15.01 11.46
N ARG A 18 -3.64 -15.90 11.48
CA ARG A 18 -3.41 -17.35 11.36
C ARG A 18 -2.77 -17.72 10.04
N TYR A 19 -3.22 -17.10 8.95
CA TYR A 19 -2.65 -17.31 7.63
C TYR A 19 -1.17 -16.94 7.61
N TYR A 20 -0.81 -15.78 8.14
CA TYR A 20 0.59 -15.36 8.23
C TYR A 20 1.45 -16.31 9.05
N ASP A 21 0.94 -16.80 10.17
CA ASP A 21 1.66 -17.78 10.97
C ASP A 21 1.83 -19.11 10.21
N ASN A 22 0.77 -19.59 9.57
CA ASN A 22 0.81 -20.83 8.80
C ASN A 22 1.76 -20.74 7.60
N GLU A 23 1.93 -19.55 7.02
CA GLU A 23 2.91 -19.30 5.97
C GLU A 23 4.35 -19.15 6.49
N GLY A 24 4.54 -19.18 7.81
CA GLY A 24 5.87 -19.11 8.41
C GLY A 24 6.46 -17.71 8.50
N LEU A 25 5.63 -16.68 8.58
CA LEU A 25 6.10 -15.29 8.62
C LEU A 25 6.58 -14.85 10.01
N PHE A 26 6.18 -15.55 11.07
CA PHE A 26 6.68 -15.24 12.41
C PHE A 26 7.93 -16.08 12.70
N THR A 27 8.94 -15.46 13.32
CA THR A 27 10.22 -16.13 13.59
C THR A 27 10.21 -16.97 14.86
N SER A 28 9.41 -16.60 15.87
CA SER A 28 9.48 -17.20 17.19
C SER A 28 8.14 -17.21 17.95
N LEU A 29 7.04 -17.29 17.21
CA LEU A 29 5.72 -17.33 17.82
C LEU A 29 5.54 -18.59 18.66
N LYS A 30 5.15 -18.42 19.92
CA LYS A 30 4.98 -19.49 20.88
C LYS A 30 3.52 -19.92 20.98
N LYS A 31 3.32 -21.14 21.53
CA LYS A 31 2.00 -21.67 21.88
C LYS A 31 1.98 -22.03 23.36
N ASP A 32 0.80 -21.91 23.99
CA ASP A 32 0.59 -22.37 25.35
C ASP A 32 0.38 -23.89 25.41
N SER A 33 0.18 -24.43 26.62
CA SER A 33 -0.03 -25.85 26.83
C SER A 33 -1.28 -26.42 26.13
N ALA A 34 -2.26 -25.57 25.82
CA ALA A 34 -3.47 -25.93 25.09
C ALA A 34 -3.33 -25.81 23.57
N GLY A 35 -2.15 -25.41 23.08
CA GLY A 35 -1.90 -25.23 21.66
C GLY A 35 -2.35 -23.88 21.09
N ASN A 36 -2.76 -22.95 21.93
CA ASN A 36 -3.14 -21.59 21.51
C ASN A 36 -1.91 -20.71 21.33
N ARG A 37 -1.94 -19.86 20.32
CA ARG A 37 -0.85 -18.90 20.05
C ARG A 37 -0.77 -17.86 21.16
N VAL A 38 0.46 -17.58 21.59
CA VAL A 38 0.77 -16.55 22.58
C VAL A 38 1.65 -15.49 21.93
N PHE A 39 1.14 -14.26 21.81
CA PHE A 39 1.83 -13.16 21.16
C PHE A 39 2.53 -12.29 22.20
N LEU A 40 3.83 -12.06 21.98
CA LEU A 40 4.64 -11.13 22.74
C LEU A 40 4.69 -9.78 22.00
N LYS A 41 5.27 -8.78 22.64
CA LYS A 41 5.42 -7.45 22.04
C LYS A 41 6.20 -7.49 20.71
N GLU A 42 7.24 -8.30 20.67
CA GLU A 42 8.08 -8.50 19.48
C GLU A 42 7.28 -9.10 18.32
N ASP A 43 6.35 -10.00 18.61
CA ASP A 43 5.47 -10.58 17.60
C ASP A 43 4.52 -9.55 17.01
N LEU A 44 4.05 -8.62 17.83
CA LEU A 44 3.23 -7.48 17.35
C LEU A 44 4.02 -6.56 16.42
N GLU A 45 5.27 -6.28 16.74
CA GLU A 45 6.14 -5.47 15.89
C GLU A 45 6.40 -6.16 14.56
N GLN A 46 6.65 -7.49 14.59
CA GLN A 46 6.78 -8.30 13.38
C GLN A 46 5.49 -8.24 12.53
N LEU A 47 4.34 -8.36 13.16
CA LEU A 47 3.06 -8.31 12.46
C LEU A 47 2.84 -6.96 11.76
N LYS A 48 3.22 -5.86 12.39
CA LYS A 48 3.14 -4.52 11.80
C LYS A 48 4.04 -4.38 10.57
N ILE A 49 5.26 -4.92 10.64
CA ILE A 49 6.19 -4.93 9.49
C ILE A 49 5.64 -5.79 8.36
N ILE A 50 5.14 -6.98 8.65
CA ILE A 50 4.52 -7.88 7.67
C ILE A 50 3.39 -7.14 6.94
N GLU A 51 2.53 -6.47 7.69
CA GLU A 51 1.40 -5.73 7.12
C GLU A 51 1.87 -4.56 6.25
N CYS A 52 2.89 -3.83 6.68
CA CYS A 52 3.50 -2.75 5.90
C CYS A 52 4.05 -3.27 4.56
N LEU A 53 4.80 -4.36 4.59
CA LEU A 53 5.36 -4.96 3.38
C LEU A 53 4.25 -5.48 2.46
N LYS A 54 3.20 -6.09 3.02
CA LYS A 54 2.04 -6.55 2.26
C LYS A 54 1.33 -5.39 1.56
N LYS A 55 1.11 -4.29 2.26
CA LYS A 55 0.50 -3.07 1.70
C LYS A 55 1.35 -2.44 0.60
N SER A 56 2.67 -2.59 0.68
CA SER A 56 3.58 -2.11 -0.38
C SER A 56 3.54 -2.97 -1.64
N GLY A 57 2.73 -4.02 -1.66
CA GLY A 57 2.59 -4.93 -2.80
C GLY A 57 3.57 -6.11 -2.81
N MET A 58 4.28 -6.33 -1.71
CA MET A 58 5.21 -7.45 -1.60
C MET A 58 4.44 -8.78 -1.46
N GLN A 59 4.89 -9.82 -2.16
CA GLN A 59 4.31 -11.16 -2.06
C GLN A 59 4.71 -11.85 -0.77
N ILE A 60 3.89 -12.78 -0.31
CA ILE A 60 4.14 -13.55 0.92
C ILE A 60 5.51 -14.24 0.90
N LYS A 61 5.91 -14.81 -0.22
CA LYS A 61 7.21 -15.44 -0.41
C LYS A 61 8.37 -14.48 -0.12
N GLU A 62 8.27 -13.26 -0.58
CA GLU A 62 9.29 -12.23 -0.38
C GLU A 62 9.31 -11.75 1.08
N ILE A 63 8.15 -11.60 1.70
CA ILE A 63 8.03 -11.24 3.11
C ILE A 63 8.66 -12.32 3.99
N LYS A 64 8.41 -13.59 3.69
CA LYS A 64 9.02 -14.72 4.38
C LYS A 64 10.54 -14.67 4.28
N GLN A 65 11.09 -14.38 3.12
CA GLN A 65 12.53 -14.21 2.92
C GLN A 65 13.08 -13.10 3.83
N PHE A 66 12.40 -11.96 3.90
CA PHE A 66 12.79 -10.87 4.79
C PHE A 66 12.80 -11.32 6.26
N MET A 67 11.75 -12.00 6.71
CA MET A 67 11.66 -12.48 8.09
C MET A 67 12.77 -13.51 8.39
N THR A 68 13.12 -14.34 7.42
CA THR A 68 14.26 -15.28 7.54
C THR A 68 15.57 -14.51 7.72
N TRP A 69 15.79 -13.46 6.95
CA TRP A 69 16.99 -12.61 7.11
C TRP A 69 17.05 -11.96 8.49
N VAL A 70 15.91 -11.49 9.01
CA VAL A 70 15.85 -10.92 10.37
C VAL A 70 16.29 -11.97 11.40
N ALA A 71 15.82 -13.21 11.28
CA ALA A 71 16.17 -14.30 12.17
C ALA A 71 17.65 -14.70 12.08
N GLU A 72 18.26 -14.60 10.90
CA GLU A 72 19.68 -14.88 10.66
C GLU A 72 20.62 -13.86 11.31
N GLY A 73 20.13 -12.63 11.54
CA GLY A 73 20.87 -11.62 12.28
C GLY A 73 21.63 -10.60 11.43
N SER A 74 22.63 -9.97 12.04
CA SER A 74 23.29 -8.77 11.51
C SER A 74 24.00 -8.97 10.16
N GLN A 75 24.42 -10.18 9.82
CA GLN A 75 25.06 -10.46 8.53
C GLN A 75 24.11 -10.24 7.34
N THR A 76 22.79 -10.19 7.59
CA THR A 76 21.79 -9.96 6.55
C THR A 76 21.32 -8.51 6.45
N ILE A 77 21.92 -7.60 7.21
CA ILE A 77 21.56 -6.16 7.16
C ILE A 77 21.66 -5.60 5.74
N PRO A 78 22.72 -5.88 4.95
CA PRO A 78 22.79 -5.36 3.57
C PRO A 78 21.61 -5.80 2.69
N GLN A 79 21.21 -7.06 2.76
CA GLN A 79 20.09 -7.60 2.00
C GLN A 79 18.77 -6.96 2.42
N ARG A 80 18.57 -6.78 3.73
CA ARG A 80 17.35 -6.15 4.27
C ARG A 80 17.26 -4.68 3.84
N LYS A 81 18.37 -3.95 3.89
CA LYS A 81 18.45 -2.56 3.43
C LYS A 81 18.09 -2.45 1.95
N GLU A 82 18.69 -3.30 1.13
CA GLU A 82 18.45 -3.31 -0.32
C GLU A 82 16.97 -3.58 -0.62
N MET A 83 16.35 -4.52 0.08
CA MET A 83 14.93 -4.82 -0.10
C MET A 83 14.05 -3.59 0.17
N PHE A 84 14.29 -2.86 1.26
CA PHE A 84 13.53 -1.65 1.57
C PHE A 84 13.77 -0.53 0.56
N LEU A 85 15.00 -0.37 0.05
CA LEU A 85 15.28 0.60 -1.01
C LEU A 85 14.48 0.30 -2.27
N HIS A 86 14.43 -0.96 -2.70
CA HIS A 86 13.63 -1.39 -3.85
C HIS A 86 12.14 -1.14 -3.63
N ARG A 87 11.61 -1.48 -2.46
CA ARG A 87 10.20 -1.25 -2.15
C ARG A 87 9.85 0.23 -2.12
N LYS A 88 10.73 1.06 -1.57
CA LYS A 88 10.57 2.52 -1.56
C LYS A 88 10.44 3.07 -2.99
N GLU A 89 11.32 2.67 -3.89
CA GLU A 89 11.27 3.10 -5.30
C GLU A 89 10.01 2.61 -5.99
N PHE A 90 9.61 1.36 -5.74
CA PHE A 90 8.37 0.82 -6.30
C PHE A 90 7.16 1.65 -5.86
N VAL A 91 7.05 1.97 -4.57
CA VAL A 91 5.93 2.77 -4.04
C VAL A 91 5.94 4.19 -4.61
N LYS A 92 7.12 4.82 -4.71
CA LYS A 92 7.25 6.16 -5.32
C LYS A 92 6.73 6.18 -6.76
N ASN A 93 7.08 5.15 -7.54
CA ASN A 93 6.61 5.05 -8.92
C ASN A 93 5.10 4.85 -9.00
N LYS A 94 4.52 4.06 -8.09
CA LYS A 94 3.06 3.89 -7.98
C LYS A 94 2.37 5.19 -7.60
N MET A 95 2.94 5.97 -6.71
CA MET A 95 2.42 7.29 -6.35
C MET A 95 2.38 8.23 -7.55
N LYS A 96 3.45 8.25 -8.36
CA LYS A 96 3.50 9.06 -9.58
C LYS A 96 2.43 8.65 -10.59
N GLU A 97 2.24 7.34 -10.79
CA GLU A 97 1.18 6.82 -11.66
C GLU A 97 -0.21 7.27 -11.17
N LEU A 98 -0.45 7.18 -9.86
CA LEU A 98 -1.72 7.61 -9.26
C LEU A 98 -1.91 9.12 -9.32
N GLU A 99 -0.87 9.92 -9.15
CA GLU A 99 -0.91 11.37 -9.31
C GLU A 99 -1.35 11.76 -10.72
N LYS A 100 -0.80 11.08 -11.73
CA LYS A 100 -1.20 11.29 -13.13
C LYS A 100 -2.68 10.93 -13.33
N THR A 101 -3.10 9.79 -12.81
CA THR A 101 -4.50 9.35 -12.88
C THR A 101 -5.42 10.36 -12.20
N LEU A 102 -5.03 10.85 -11.02
CA LEU A 102 -5.79 11.86 -10.29
C LEU A 102 -5.95 13.14 -11.11
N SER A 103 -4.88 13.62 -11.73
CA SER A 103 -4.92 14.81 -12.60
C SER A 103 -5.92 14.64 -13.75
N ILE A 104 -5.94 13.45 -14.36
CA ILE A 104 -6.89 13.12 -15.43
C ILE A 104 -8.33 13.16 -14.90
N LEU A 105 -8.56 12.58 -13.72
CA LEU A 105 -9.89 12.56 -13.10
C LEU A 105 -10.35 13.98 -12.73
N GLU A 106 -9.47 14.82 -12.22
CA GLU A 106 -9.77 16.22 -11.91
C GLU A 106 -10.19 16.99 -13.16
N TYR A 107 -9.48 16.76 -14.27
CA TYR A 107 -9.87 17.33 -15.58
C TYR A 107 -11.26 16.86 -16.00
N LYS A 108 -11.55 15.57 -15.89
CA LYS A 108 -12.86 15.01 -16.26
C LYS A 108 -13.99 15.48 -15.34
N CYS A 109 -13.73 15.65 -14.06
CA CYS A 109 -14.71 16.23 -13.13
C CYS A 109 -15.06 17.66 -13.54
N TRP A 110 -14.05 18.49 -13.82
CA TRP A 110 -14.26 19.85 -14.30
C TRP A 110 -15.03 19.85 -15.63
N TYR A 111 -14.63 18.98 -16.57
CA TYR A 111 -15.26 18.86 -17.89
C TYR A 111 -16.77 18.62 -17.76
N TYR A 112 -17.16 17.66 -16.96
CA TYR A 112 -18.58 17.31 -16.81
C TYR A 112 -19.35 18.31 -15.95
N GLU A 113 -18.73 18.97 -15.01
CA GLU A 113 -19.35 20.10 -14.30
C GLU A 113 -19.68 21.24 -15.26
N GLU A 114 -18.76 21.60 -16.13
CA GLU A 114 -18.99 22.61 -17.15
C GLU A 114 -20.01 22.17 -18.18
N ALA A 115 -19.96 20.92 -18.63
CA ALA A 115 -20.94 20.38 -19.57
C ALA A 115 -22.36 20.40 -18.98
N GLN A 116 -22.50 20.12 -17.70
CA GLN A 116 -23.78 20.18 -17.00
C GLN A 116 -24.31 21.60 -16.93
N LYS A 117 -23.46 22.59 -16.63
CA LYS A 117 -23.83 24.02 -16.58
C LYS A 117 -24.25 24.53 -17.94
N LEU A 118 -23.49 24.18 -18.97
CA LEU A 118 -23.71 24.65 -20.35
C LEU A 118 -24.73 23.81 -21.11
N GLN A 119 -25.05 22.63 -20.60
CA GLN A 119 -25.92 21.61 -21.22
C GLN A 119 -25.50 21.23 -22.64
N ASP A 120 -24.19 21.33 -22.94
CA ASP A 120 -23.65 21.08 -24.27
C ASP A 120 -22.14 20.79 -24.15
N GLU A 121 -21.74 19.56 -24.46
CA GLU A 121 -20.32 19.12 -24.44
C GLU A 121 -19.49 19.90 -25.50
N LYS A 122 -20.07 20.25 -26.62
CA LYS A 122 -19.35 20.99 -27.67
C LYS A 122 -18.85 22.33 -27.17
N LYS A 123 -19.61 23.00 -26.32
CA LYS A 123 -19.20 24.29 -25.73
C LYS A 123 -17.99 24.09 -24.80
N VAL A 124 -17.92 22.98 -24.10
CA VAL A 124 -16.76 22.66 -23.24
C VAL A 124 -15.53 22.38 -24.09
N HIS A 125 -15.67 21.63 -25.18
CA HIS A 125 -14.58 21.37 -26.13
C HIS A 125 -13.98 22.63 -26.71
N ASN A 126 -14.77 23.70 -26.85
CA ASN A 126 -14.33 24.98 -27.40
C ASN A 126 -13.64 25.86 -26.35
N ILE A 127 -13.60 25.46 -25.06
CA ILE A 127 -12.91 26.24 -24.04
C ILE A 127 -11.39 26.06 -24.23
N PRO A 128 -10.63 27.16 -24.46
CA PRO A 128 -9.18 27.09 -24.59
C PRO A 128 -8.53 26.57 -23.29
N VAL A 129 -7.44 25.83 -23.40
CA VAL A 129 -6.70 25.33 -22.25
C VAL A 129 -6.28 26.46 -21.31
N SER A 130 -5.89 27.60 -21.86
CA SER A 130 -5.50 28.79 -21.09
C SER A 130 -6.61 29.34 -20.20
N GLU A 131 -7.87 29.07 -20.50
CA GLU A 131 -9.03 29.47 -19.70
C GLU A 131 -9.48 28.44 -18.69
N MET A 132 -8.89 27.24 -18.72
CA MET A 132 -9.15 26.19 -17.72
C MET A 132 -8.45 26.54 -16.41
N PRO A 133 -9.01 26.12 -15.24
CA PRO A 133 -8.29 26.23 -13.98
C PRO A 133 -6.90 25.55 -14.05
N LEU A 134 -5.89 26.12 -13.39
CA LEU A 134 -4.54 25.56 -13.41
C LEU A 134 -4.48 24.10 -12.95
N SER A 135 -5.27 23.75 -11.92
CA SER A 135 -5.38 22.38 -11.41
C SER A 135 -5.92 21.37 -12.43
N VAL A 136 -6.58 21.86 -13.48
CA VAL A 136 -7.23 21.04 -14.53
C VAL A 136 -6.35 20.90 -15.77
N GLN A 137 -5.52 21.91 -16.05
CA GLN A 137 -4.69 21.94 -17.25
C GLN A 137 -3.71 20.76 -17.32
N GLU A 138 -3.16 20.36 -16.19
CA GLU A 138 -2.24 19.22 -16.10
C GLU A 138 -2.92 17.93 -16.56
N GLY A 139 -4.15 17.68 -16.11
CA GLY A 139 -4.94 16.51 -16.51
C GLY A 139 -5.29 16.52 -17.99
N TYR A 140 -5.61 17.69 -18.53
CA TYR A 140 -5.83 17.85 -19.96
C TYR A 140 -4.60 17.43 -20.76
N HIS A 141 -3.43 17.91 -20.40
CA HIS A 141 -2.18 17.57 -21.08
C HIS A 141 -1.80 16.09 -20.89
N ALA A 142 -2.14 15.49 -19.76
CA ALA A 142 -1.88 14.07 -19.50
C ALA A 142 -2.64 13.16 -20.46
N ILE A 143 -3.83 13.56 -20.92
CA ILE A 143 -4.63 12.81 -21.90
C ILE A 143 -4.25 13.16 -23.33
N HIS A 144 -4.08 14.45 -23.64
CA HIS A 144 -3.95 14.94 -25.01
C HIS A 144 -2.49 15.11 -25.48
N GLY A 145 -1.54 14.96 -24.58
CA GLY A 145 -0.12 15.11 -24.87
C GLY A 145 0.41 16.52 -24.71
#